data_ed992c00c6a35f20cd57e4421702013b
#
_entry.id   ed992c00c6a35f20cd57e4421702013b
#
_cell.length_a   1.000
_cell.length_b   1.000
_cell.length_c   1.000
_cell.angle_alpha   90.00
_cell.angle_beta   90.00
_cell.angle_gamma   90.00
#
_symmetry.space_group_name_H-M   'P 1'
#
loop_
_entity.id
_entity.type
_entity.pdbx_description
1 polymer ?
#
loop_
_entity_poly.entity_id
_entity_poly.type
_entity_poly.pdbx_seq_one_letter_code
_entity_poly.pdbx_strand_id
1 'polypeptide(L)'
;MKFKSYFKSLQFSSKALLVLLQLVFIISTLSSCASDKNEERSHLVFRYNEHSNISSLDPAFARDQRNIWATNQLFNGLVQLDDALKIKPDIAKSWDIVDSTCTYYFTLRDDVYFHKNKAFGKDSTRKVTARDFEYSFNRLTDSKVASPGSWVMSNVELVKAENDSVLKILMKNSFPSFLGMLGMRYFSVVPKEAVDFYGNEFRRNPVGTGPFQFKLWEENVKLVFRKNKHYFETDTQGNRLPYLEAVAITFLPDKQSEFLQFTQGKIDFISGLDNSYKDEIITTTGQLQTKYKNSVTLSTTPFLNTEYLGFFMNTESQEIQSVALRQAINYGFDRNKMVKYLRNGMGIPAVNGFIPKGLPGFDAIEGYDYNPEKARELLAQYKTETGDNQPEISIGTNSQYLDICEYIQRELEKIGINVTIDVMPPSTLRQMKSGGELPIFRASWIADYPDAENYLSLFYSENFTPNGPNYTHYKNETFDSLYVVAQKISNIDDRKHLYTKMDSIVTAEAPVVPLFYDMAVRFVSKKVSGLGINPQNFLVLKKVKKEH
;
A
#
# COMPACT_ATOMS: atom_id res chain seq x y z
N MET A 1 74.09 -37.45 -0.52
CA MET A 1 74.13 -36.63 0.68
C MET A 1 72.79 -36.86 1.41
N LYS A 2 72.89 -37.33 2.65
CA LYS A 2 71.77 -37.88 3.48
C LYS A 2 70.91 -36.80 4.11
N PHE A 3 69.58 -36.88 3.95
CA PHE A 3 68.65 -36.22 4.87
C PHE A 3 67.92 -37.31 5.65
N LYS A 4 68.26 -37.40 6.93
CA LYS A 4 67.60 -38.28 7.91
C LYS A 4 66.36 -37.58 8.50
N SER A 5 65.28 -38.37 8.52
CA SER A 5 64.00 -38.10 9.16
C SER A 5 64.12 -37.85 10.67
N TYR A 6 63.37 -36.88 11.17
CA TYR A 6 62.96 -36.81 12.60
C TYR A 6 61.45 -36.93 12.68
N PHE A 7 60.95 -38.17 12.80
CA PHE A 7 59.64 -38.42 13.37
C PHE A 7 59.84 -38.79 14.86
N LYS A 8 59.65 -37.86 15.76
CA LYS A 8 59.45 -38.18 17.17
C LYS A 8 57.98 -38.61 17.37
N SER A 9 57.78 -39.89 17.69
CA SER A 9 56.51 -40.46 18.14
C SER A 9 56.06 -39.80 19.47
N LEU A 10 55.01 -39.01 19.42
CA LEU A 10 54.29 -38.58 20.62
C LEU A 10 53.47 -39.79 21.13
N GLN A 11 53.99 -40.51 22.13
CA GLN A 11 53.20 -41.43 22.94
C GLN A 11 52.33 -40.62 23.90
N PHE A 12 51.08 -40.37 23.52
CA PHE A 12 50.08 -39.90 24.48
C PHE A 12 49.71 -41.03 25.43
N SER A 13 49.83 -40.79 26.74
CA SER A 13 49.37 -41.77 27.74
C SER A 13 47.85 -41.99 27.57
N SER A 14 47.39 -43.22 27.75
CA SER A 14 45.97 -43.59 27.65
C SER A 14 45.05 -42.69 28.50
N LYS A 15 45.56 -42.12 29.58
CA LYS A 15 44.86 -41.13 30.41
C LYS A 15 44.69 -39.77 29.73
N ALA A 16 45.66 -39.29 28.94
CA ALA A 16 45.56 -38.03 28.21
C ALA A 16 44.54 -38.13 27.06
N LEU A 17 44.47 -39.29 26.40
CA LEU A 17 43.48 -39.54 25.34
C LEU A 17 42.05 -39.61 25.93
N LEU A 18 41.88 -40.20 27.12
CA LEU A 18 40.58 -40.26 27.79
C LEU A 18 40.08 -38.87 28.23
N VAL A 19 40.97 -38.03 28.74
CA VAL A 19 40.63 -36.62 29.10
C VAL A 19 40.28 -35.81 27.87
N LEU A 20 40.99 -36.00 26.74
CA LEU A 20 40.66 -35.30 25.47
C LEU A 20 39.31 -35.76 24.94
N LEU A 21 38.97 -37.03 24.99
CA LEU A 21 37.66 -37.58 24.62
C LEU A 21 36.52 -37.04 25.51
N GLN A 22 36.78 -36.94 26.83
CA GLN A 22 35.81 -36.35 27.76
C GLN A 22 35.59 -34.84 27.50
N LEU A 23 36.66 -34.10 27.19
CA LEU A 23 36.55 -32.68 26.83
C LEU A 23 35.77 -32.47 25.51
N VAL A 24 36.02 -33.30 24.49
CA VAL A 24 35.28 -33.25 23.22
C VAL A 24 33.80 -33.60 23.43
N PHE A 25 33.51 -34.58 24.31
CA PHE A 25 32.13 -34.95 24.64
C PHE A 25 31.41 -33.83 25.42
N ILE A 26 32.07 -33.15 26.36
CA ILE A 26 31.53 -32.00 27.09
C ILE A 26 31.32 -30.81 26.15
N ILE A 27 32.23 -30.54 25.22
CA ILE A 27 32.07 -29.48 24.21
C ILE A 27 30.92 -29.79 23.24
N SER A 28 30.72 -31.05 22.85
CA SER A 28 29.61 -31.44 21.97
C SER A 28 28.24 -31.35 22.67
N THR A 29 28.15 -31.63 23.97
CA THR A 29 26.90 -31.47 24.75
C THR A 29 26.57 -30.00 25.01
N LEU A 30 27.56 -29.14 25.20
CA LEU A 30 27.35 -27.68 25.32
C LEU A 30 26.92 -27.02 24.01
N SER A 31 27.35 -27.55 22.84
CA SER A 31 26.93 -27.08 21.53
C SER A 31 25.48 -27.48 21.17
N SER A 32 25.00 -28.64 21.68
CA SER A 32 23.62 -29.11 21.46
C SER A 32 22.57 -28.20 22.14
N CYS A 33 22.84 -27.73 23.37
CA CYS A 33 21.91 -26.83 24.07
C CYS A 33 21.82 -25.41 23.47
N ALA A 34 22.80 -24.97 22.68
CA ALA A 34 22.74 -23.69 22.00
C ALA A 34 21.93 -23.75 20.69
N SER A 35 21.87 -24.93 20.04
CA SER A 35 21.08 -25.20 18.83
C SER A 35 19.58 -25.19 19.15
N ASP A 36 19.13 -25.86 20.20
CA ASP A 36 17.71 -25.96 20.56
C ASP A 36 17.08 -24.58 20.89
N LYS A 37 17.82 -23.71 21.60
CA LYS A 37 17.32 -22.34 21.91
C LYS A 37 17.21 -21.45 20.71
N ASN A 38 17.95 -21.69 19.65
CA ASN A 38 17.83 -20.96 18.39
C ASN A 38 16.68 -21.48 17.52
N GLU A 39 16.41 -22.78 17.54
CA GLU A 39 15.24 -23.36 16.89
C GLU A 39 13.94 -23.00 17.62
N GLU A 40 13.90 -23.07 18.94
CA GLU A 40 12.74 -22.63 19.76
C GLU A 40 12.34 -21.18 19.54
N ARG A 41 13.25 -20.30 19.12
CA ARG A 41 12.92 -18.89 18.83
C ARG A 41 12.68 -18.60 17.36
N SER A 42 12.99 -19.51 16.47
CA SER A 42 12.86 -19.29 15.03
C SER A 42 11.39 -19.18 14.59
N HIS A 43 10.46 -19.84 15.28
CA HIS A 43 9.02 -19.75 15.05
C HIS A 43 8.42 -18.40 15.47
N LEU A 44 9.07 -17.63 16.35
CA LEU A 44 8.61 -16.30 16.75
C LEU A 44 9.04 -15.19 15.78
N VAL A 45 9.60 -15.56 14.62
CA VAL A 45 10.02 -14.62 13.57
C VAL A 45 9.07 -14.72 12.39
N PHE A 46 8.39 -13.62 12.08
CA PHE A 46 7.60 -13.50 10.85
C PHE A 46 8.51 -13.12 9.68
N ARG A 47 8.45 -13.89 8.59
CA ARG A 47 9.31 -13.73 7.41
C ARG A 47 8.48 -13.45 6.18
N TYR A 48 8.84 -12.40 5.46
CA TYR A 48 8.25 -12.12 4.15
C TYR A 48 9.28 -11.53 3.19
N ASN A 49 8.90 -11.44 1.93
CA ASN A 49 9.76 -10.92 0.87
C ASN A 49 9.16 -9.65 0.26
N GLU A 50 10.03 -8.72 -0.10
CA GLU A 50 9.74 -7.61 -0.99
C GLU A 50 10.51 -7.79 -2.31
N HIS A 51 9.86 -7.54 -3.44
CA HIS A 51 10.47 -7.74 -4.77
C HIS A 51 11.50 -6.67 -5.14
N SER A 52 11.62 -5.60 -4.36
CA SER A 52 12.67 -4.60 -4.51
C SER A 52 12.97 -3.91 -3.18
N ASN A 53 14.15 -3.32 -3.10
CA ASN A 53 14.62 -2.69 -1.89
C ASN A 53 13.68 -1.56 -1.41
N ILE A 54 13.63 -1.36 -0.11
CA ILE A 54 12.99 -0.21 0.52
C ILE A 54 13.91 1.00 0.34
N SER A 55 13.37 2.13 -0.05
CA SER A 55 14.18 3.34 -0.29
C SER A 55 14.50 4.12 0.97
N SER A 56 13.58 4.10 1.94
CA SER A 56 13.70 4.83 3.20
C SER A 56 12.82 4.21 4.29
N LEU A 57 13.31 4.19 5.52
CA LEU A 57 12.54 3.90 6.72
C LEU A 57 12.12 5.19 7.47
N ASP A 58 12.42 6.36 6.92
CA ASP A 58 11.89 7.62 7.40
C ASP A 58 10.44 7.78 6.94
N PRO A 59 9.46 7.95 7.85
CA PRO A 59 8.04 8.04 7.48
C PRO A 59 7.72 9.24 6.58
N ALA A 60 8.53 10.29 6.58
CA ALA A 60 8.37 11.41 5.64
C ALA A 60 8.51 10.99 4.16
N PHE A 61 9.03 9.77 3.89
CA PHE A 61 9.22 9.21 2.54
C PHE A 61 8.38 7.94 2.29
N ALA A 62 7.37 7.69 3.11
CA ALA A 62 6.51 6.50 3.02
C ALA A 62 5.45 6.61 1.90
N ARG A 63 5.89 6.74 0.64
CA ARG A 63 5.03 6.98 -0.53
C ARG A 63 4.57 5.73 -1.27
N ASP A 64 5.17 4.58 -1.03
CA ASP A 64 4.83 3.31 -1.68
C ASP A 64 4.58 2.21 -0.65
N GLN A 65 3.88 1.15 -1.07
CA GLN A 65 3.42 0.09 -0.17
C GLN A 65 4.55 -0.56 0.63
N ARG A 66 5.73 -0.76 0.05
CA ARG A 66 6.88 -1.39 0.73
C ARG A 66 7.40 -0.53 1.87
N ASN A 67 7.56 0.79 1.60
CA ASN A 67 7.96 1.75 2.61
C ASN A 67 6.88 1.88 3.70
N ILE A 68 5.58 1.91 3.30
CA ILE A 68 4.44 1.98 4.22
C ILE A 68 4.40 0.74 5.12
N TRP A 69 4.58 -0.46 4.58
CA TRP A 69 4.55 -1.70 5.37
C TRP A 69 5.67 -1.75 6.40
N ALA A 70 6.89 -1.37 6.01
CA ALA A 70 8.03 -1.33 6.91
C ALA A 70 7.88 -0.26 8.00
N THR A 71 7.52 0.97 7.62
CA THR A 71 7.34 2.08 8.57
C THR A 71 6.16 1.84 9.52
N ASN A 72 5.11 1.14 9.07
CA ASN A 72 3.97 0.76 9.91
C ASN A 72 4.36 -0.13 11.10
N GLN A 73 5.47 -0.89 11.01
CA GLN A 73 5.97 -1.69 12.13
C GLN A 73 6.78 -0.86 13.13
N LEU A 74 7.33 0.29 12.71
CA LEU A 74 8.29 1.08 13.46
C LEU A 74 7.69 2.33 14.12
N PHE A 75 6.59 2.85 13.58
CA PHE A 75 6.04 4.15 13.98
C PHE A 75 4.54 4.09 14.29
N ASN A 76 4.09 5.05 15.08
CA ASN A 76 2.68 5.34 15.33
C ASN A 76 2.36 6.79 14.94
N GLY A 77 1.07 7.07 14.71
CA GLY A 77 0.52 8.39 14.49
C GLY A 77 -0.38 8.85 15.63
N LEU A 78 -1.16 9.91 15.39
CA LEU A 78 -2.23 10.34 16.31
C LEU A 78 -3.35 9.32 16.36
N VAL A 79 -3.73 8.81 15.19
CA VAL A 79 -4.79 7.82 15.00
C VAL A 79 -4.30 6.65 14.18
N GLN A 80 -5.02 5.53 14.23
CA GLN A 80 -4.81 4.34 13.42
C GLN A 80 -6.14 3.91 12.79
N LEU A 81 -6.05 3.06 11.76
CA LEU A 81 -7.23 2.45 11.14
C LEU A 81 -7.32 0.98 11.58
N ASP A 82 -8.52 0.51 11.88
CA ASP A 82 -8.78 -0.92 12.07
C ASP A 82 -8.95 -1.64 10.71
N ASP A 83 -9.16 -2.97 10.73
CA ASP A 83 -9.31 -3.76 9.50
C ASP A 83 -10.57 -3.37 8.68
N ALA A 84 -11.54 -2.69 9.28
CA ALA A 84 -12.70 -2.10 8.61
C ALA A 84 -12.48 -0.63 8.21
N LEU A 85 -11.25 -0.13 8.29
CA LEU A 85 -10.84 1.26 8.04
C LEU A 85 -11.52 2.30 8.93
N LYS A 86 -12.04 1.89 10.08
CA LYS A 86 -12.56 2.83 11.08
C LYS A 86 -11.42 3.46 11.85
N ILE A 87 -11.51 4.76 12.02
CA ILE A 87 -10.53 5.54 12.78
C ILE A 87 -10.58 5.16 14.25
N LYS A 88 -9.43 4.85 14.82
CA LYS A 88 -9.23 4.47 16.22
C LYS A 88 -8.14 5.34 16.86
N PRO A 89 -8.20 5.56 18.18
CA PRO A 89 -7.10 6.11 18.94
C PRO A 89 -5.79 5.34 18.68
N ASP A 90 -4.68 6.09 18.63
CA ASP A 90 -3.31 5.54 18.65
C ASP A 90 -2.54 6.28 19.74
N ILE A 91 -1.62 7.21 19.42
CA ILE A 91 -0.97 8.05 20.45
C ILE A 91 -1.92 9.12 20.98
N ALA A 92 -2.85 9.63 20.18
CA ALA A 92 -3.97 10.41 20.72
C ALA A 92 -4.97 9.46 21.38
N LYS A 93 -5.28 9.70 22.67
CA LYS A 93 -6.33 8.96 23.39
C LYS A 93 -7.73 9.46 23.06
N SER A 94 -7.85 10.74 22.68
CA SER A 94 -9.10 11.39 22.26
C SER A 94 -8.79 12.62 21.41
N TRP A 95 -9.82 13.12 20.72
CA TRP A 95 -9.76 14.37 19.98
C TRP A 95 -11.12 15.07 19.98
N ASP A 96 -11.09 16.40 19.87
CA ASP A 96 -12.24 17.27 19.70
C ASP A 96 -12.09 18.03 18.38
N ILE A 97 -13.20 18.18 17.65
CA ILE A 97 -13.26 18.91 16.38
C ILE A 97 -14.21 20.06 16.58
N VAL A 98 -13.74 21.28 16.33
CA VAL A 98 -14.51 22.52 16.45
C VAL A 98 -14.49 23.27 15.11
N ASP A 99 -15.34 24.30 14.99
CA ASP A 99 -15.41 25.18 13.82
C ASP A 99 -15.63 24.43 12.50
N SER A 100 -16.63 23.54 12.47
CA SER A 100 -17.02 22.81 11.25
C SER A 100 -15.86 22.09 10.56
N THR A 101 -15.05 21.36 11.34
CA THR A 101 -13.88 20.60 10.86
C THR A 101 -12.65 21.44 10.47
N CYS A 102 -12.54 22.66 10.97
CA CYS A 102 -11.36 23.49 10.74
C CYS A 102 -10.33 23.41 11.88
N THR A 103 -10.75 23.13 13.13
CA THR A 103 -9.83 23.06 14.26
C THR A 103 -9.95 21.71 14.98
N TYR A 104 -8.81 21.05 15.15
CA TYR A 104 -8.69 19.77 15.83
C TYR A 104 -7.83 19.92 17.08
N TYR A 105 -8.28 19.40 18.22
CA TYR A 105 -7.47 19.27 19.43
C TYR A 105 -7.29 17.80 19.76
N PHE A 106 -6.06 17.32 19.77
CA PHE A 106 -5.72 15.93 20.13
C PHE A 106 -5.13 15.88 21.52
N THR A 107 -5.73 15.07 22.41
CA THR A 107 -5.17 14.79 23.73
C THR A 107 -4.37 13.50 23.68
N LEU A 108 -3.05 13.60 23.96
CA LEU A 108 -2.12 12.48 23.88
C LEU A 108 -2.16 11.59 25.13
N ARG A 109 -1.76 10.32 24.94
CA ARG A 109 -1.40 9.39 26.00
C ARG A 109 -0.11 9.85 26.68
N ASP A 110 0.11 9.40 27.92
CA ASP A 110 1.30 9.73 28.72
C ASP A 110 2.23 8.53 28.95
N ASP A 111 1.91 7.37 28.35
CA ASP A 111 2.63 6.10 28.50
C ASP A 111 3.40 5.66 27.23
N VAL A 112 3.53 6.54 26.23
CA VAL A 112 4.22 6.26 24.98
C VAL A 112 5.66 6.75 25.03
N TYR A 113 6.60 5.83 24.70
CA TYR A 113 8.03 6.12 24.66
C TYR A 113 8.60 5.84 23.27
N PHE A 114 9.60 6.62 22.86
CA PHE A 114 10.40 6.30 21.69
C PHE A 114 11.23 5.02 21.89
N HIS A 115 11.60 4.37 20.81
CA HIS A 115 12.54 3.25 20.84
C HIS A 115 13.85 3.67 21.48
N LYS A 116 14.46 2.75 22.26
CA LYS A 116 15.77 3.03 22.85
C LYS A 116 16.80 3.32 21.76
N ASN A 117 17.50 4.45 21.91
CA ASN A 117 18.53 4.89 20.96
C ASN A 117 19.58 5.77 21.64
N LYS A 118 20.80 5.71 21.11
CA LYS A 118 21.92 6.53 21.59
C LYS A 118 21.74 8.05 21.39
N ALA A 119 20.85 8.44 20.48
CA ALA A 119 20.51 9.85 20.25
C ALA A 119 19.90 10.53 21.49
N PHE A 120 19.33 9.77 22.43
CA PHE A 120 18.78 10.29 23.69
C PHE A 120 19.82 10.35 24.84
N GLY A 121 21.09 10.10 24.55
CA GLY A 121 22.14 10.14 25.56
C GLY A 121 22.01 9.06 26.64
N LYS A 122 22.21 9.44 27.93
CA LYS A 122 22.23 8.50 29.06
C LYS A 122 20.89 7.80 29.30
N ASP A 123 19.77 8.50 29.08
CA ASP A 123 18.41 7.98 29.33
C ASP A 123 17.97 6.95 28.28
N SER A 124 18.66 6.94 27.14
CA SER A 124 18.43 6.05 26.00
C SER A 124 17.03 6.08 25.38
N THR A 125 16.05 6.75 25.98
CA THR A 125 14.67 6.94 25.51
C THR A 125 14.01 8.10 26.27
N ARG A 126 12.88 8.60 25.75
CA ARG A 126 11.99 9.55 26.45
C ARG A 126 10.54 9.40 26.02
N LYS A 127 9.63 9.98 26.77
CA LYS A 127 8.21 10.07 26.41
C LYS A 127 7.99 10.91 25.16
N VAL A 128 6.94 10.56 24.42
CA VAL A 128 6.39 11.38 23.33
C VAL A 128 5.59 12.54 23.92
N THR A 129 5.72 13.70 23.30
CA THR A 129 4.96 14.92 23.64
C THR A 129 4.30 15.50 22.39
N ALA A 130 3.39 16.44 22.56
CA ALA A 130 2.75 17.15 21.45
C ALA A 130 3.76 17.95 20.60
N ARG A 131 4.88 18.38 21.19
CA ARG A 131 5.97 19.06 20.45
C ARG A 131 6.65 18.14 19.43
N ASP A 132 6.66 16.83 19.67
CA ASP A 132 7.19 15.87 18.70
C ASP A 132 6.29 15.75 17.47
N PHE A 133 4.98 15.81 17.65
CA PHE A 133 4.04 15.88 16.55
C PHE A 133 4.12 17.20 15.78
N GLU A 134 4.19 18.33 16.49
CA GLU A 134 4.42 19.64 15.87
C GLU A 134 5.69 19.62 15.00
N TYR A 135 6.80 19.12 15.53
CA TYR A 135 8.04 18.95 14.78
C TYR A 135 7.85 18.03 13.56
N SER A 136 7.25 16.84 13.76
CA SER A 136 7.13 15.81 12.71
C SER A 136 6.29 16.30 11.55
N PHE A 137 5.18 17.01 11.80
CA PHE A 137 4.28 17.50 10.75
C PHE A 137 4.89 18.70 10.02
N ASN A 138 5.48 19.66 10.74
CA ASN A 138 6.16 20.79 10.11
C ASN A 138 7.36 20.36 9.26
N ARG A 139 8.00 19.23 9.61
CA ARG A 139 9.08 18.62 8.84
C ARG A 139 8.66 18.20 7.43
N LEU A 140 7.39 17.86 7.22
CA LEU A 140 6.87 17.45 5.89
C LEU A 140 6.91 18.59 4.86
N THR A 141 6.82 19.84 5.32
CA THR A 141 6.85 21.04 4.47
C THR A 141 8.23 21.71 4.42
N ASP A 142 9.21 21.20 5.17
CA ASP A 142 10.58 21.72 5.13
C ASP A 142 11.23 21.37 3.77
N SER A 143 11.63 22.41 3.03
CA SER A 143 12.29 22.26 1.73
C SER A 143 13.60 21.47 1.80
N LYS A 144 14.28 21.46 2.95
CA LYS A 144 15.50 20.66 3.16
C LYS A 144 15.21 19.16 3.26
N VAL A 145 14.02 18.79 3.74
CA VAL A 145 13.57 17.40 3.79
C VAL A 145 13.08 16.95 2.42
N ALA A 146 12.44 17.85 1.66
CA ALA A 146 11.88 17.58 0.34
C ALA A 146 10.97 16.32 0.34
N SER A 147 10.09 16.23 1.33
CA SER A 147 9.19 15.08 1.49
C SER A 147 8.23 14.97 0.31
N PRO A 148 8.11 13.79 -0.33
CA PRO A 148 7.06 13.56 -1.33
C PRO A 148 5.65 13.61 -0.72
N GLY A 149 5.54 13.58 0.63
CA GLY A 149 4.30 13.71 1.38
C GLY A 149 3.94 15.17 1.74
N SER A 150 4.66 16.19 1.26
CA SER A 150 4.37 17.60 1.60
C SER A 150 2.93 18.03 1.28
N TRP A 151 2.31 17.42 0.26
CA TRP A 151 0.94 17.71 -0.17
C TRP A 151 -0.11 17.44 0.91
N VAL A 152 0.11 16.48 1.82
CA VAL A 152 -0.84 16.17 2.91
C VAL A 152 -1.01 17.34 3.89
N MET A 153 -0.06 18.28 3.87
CA MET A 153 -0.08 19.50 4.68
C MET A 153 -0.65 20.72 3.93
N SER A 154 -1.03 20.58 2.66
CA SER A 154 -1.43 21.73 1.81
C SER A 154 -2.60 22.53 2.38
N ASN A 155 -3.57 21.85 3.01
CA ASN A 155 -4.74 22.46 3.66
C ASN A 155 -4.54 22.71 5.18
N VAL A 156 -3.36 22.40 5.73
CA VAL A 156 -3.02 22.71 7.14
C VAL A 156 -2.47 24.14 7.22
N GLU A 157 -3.05 24.95 8.08
CA GLU A 157 -2.59 26.32 8.36
C GLU A 157 -1.57 26.33 9.51
N LEU A 158 -1.87 25.59 10.59
CA LEU A 158 -1.05 25.59 11.80
C LEU A 158 -1.06 24.21 12.47
N VAL A 159 0.10 23.77 12.91
CA VAL A 159 0.26 22.68 13.87
C VAL A 159 1.00 23.24 15.07
N LYS A 160 0.43 23.14 16.26
CA LYS A 160 0.99 23.72 17.47
C LYS A 160 0.74 22.85 18.71
N ALA A 161 1.77 22.60 19.48
CA ALA A 161 1.66 22.05 20.82
C ALA A 161 1.20 23.14 21.79
N GLU A 162 -0.02 23.01 22.31
CA GLU A 162 -0.52 23.92 23.36
C GLU A 162 0.17 23.65 24.71
N ASN A 163 0.51 22.39 24.95
CA ASN A 163 1.34 21.90 26.06
C ASN A 163 1.92 20.53 25.68
N ASP A 164 2.54 19.82 26.59
CA ASP A 164 3.16 18.53 26.31
C ASP A 164 2.14 17.42 25.93
N SER A 165 0.87 17.59 26.29
CA SER A 165 -0.19 16.58 26.10
C SER A 165 -1.23 16.96 25.06
N VAL A 166 -1.31 18.22 24.61
CA VAL A 166 -2.36 18.70 23.70
C VAL A 166 -1.74 19.30 22.45
N LEU A 167 -2.10 18.71 21.31
CA LEU A 167 -1.76 19.19 19.97
C LEU A 167 -2.98 19.86 19.34
N LYS A 168 -2.81 21.08 18.85
CA LYS A 168 -3.80 21.79 18.03
C LYS A 168 -3.39 21.72 16.55
N ILE A 169 -4.35 21.44 15.69
CA ILE A 169 -4.21 21.54 14.23
C ILE A 169 -5.32 22.45 13.71
N LEU A 170 -4.93 23.49 12.99
CA LEU A 170 -5.84 24.43 12.31
C LEU A 170 -5.75 24.18 10.81
N MET A 171 -6.90 24.00 10.16
CA MET A 171 -7.02 23.85 8.71
C MET A 171 -7.34 25.19 8.07
N LYS A 172 -6.85 25.42 6.84
CA LYS A 172 -7.20 26.59 6.01
C LYS A 172 -8.67 26.57 5.61
N ASN A 173 -9.16 25.38 5.25
CA ASN A 173 -10.53 25.13 4.86
C ASN A 173 -11.02 23.84 5.53
N SER A 174 -12.35 23.73 5.70
CA SER A 174 -12.97 22.49 6.15
C SER A 174 -12.56 21.33 5.25
N PHE A 175 -12.13 20.22 5.88
CA PHE A 175 -11.76 19.00 5.17
C PHE A 175 -12.09 17.78 6.04
N PRO A 176 -13.32 17.28 5.97
CA PRO A 176 -13.80 16.19 6.83
C PRO A 176 -12.98 14.90 6.73
N SER A 177 -12.37 14.63 5.57
CA SER A 177 -11.52 13.45 5.34
C SER A 177 -10.16 13.53 6.05
N PHE A 178 -9.79 14.69 6.62
CA PHE A 178 -8.48 14.91 7.27
C PHE A 178 -8.20 13.93 8.40
N LEU A 179 -9.20 13.61 9.23
CA LEU A 179 -9.02 12.65 10.32
C LEU A 179 -8.64 11.24 9.80
N GLY A 180 -9.22 10.82 8.67
CA GLY A 180 -8.83 9.59 7.97
C GLY A 180 -7.43 9.69 7.36
N MET A 181 -7.09 10.85 6.80
CA MET A 181 -5.75 11.13 6.25
C MET A 181 -4.65 11.04 7.31
N LEU A 182 -4.93 11.40 8.57
CA LEU A 182 -3.98 11.25 9.69
C LEU A 182 -3.56 9.78 9.96
N GLY A 183 -4.26 8.81 9.39
CA GLY A 183 -3.85 7.40 9.37
C GLY A 183 -2.69 7.09 8.42
N MET A 184 -2.34 8.00 7.50
CA MET A 184 -1.21 7.83 6.59
C MET A 184 0.13 7.89 7.36
N ARG A 185 1.10 7.11 6.88
CA ARG A 185 2.42 7.03 7.56
C ARG A 185 3.22 8.33 7.55
N TYR A 186 2.92 9.28 6.67
CA TYR A 186 3.50 10.62 6.71
C TYR A 186 3.29 11.33 8.06
N PHE A 187 2.15 11.10 8.71
CA PHE A 187 1.78 11.67 10.00
C PHE A 187 2.31 10.88 11.21
N SER A 188 3.32 10.04 11.01
CA SER A 188 3.99 9.35 12.11
C SER A 188 4.87 10.30 12.92
N VAL A 189 4.93 10.07 14.24
CA VAL A 189 5.79 10.86 15.13
C VAL A 189 7.24 10.39 15.07
N VAL A 190 8.17 11.33 14.98
CA VAL A 190 9.63 11.11 15.04
C VAL A 190 10.28 12.04 16.07
N PRO A 191 11.33 11.58 16.80
CA PRO A 191 12.04 12.42 17.75
C PRO A 191 13.07 13.30 17.03
N LYS A 192 13.01 14.61 17.27
CA LYS A 192 13.96 15.58 16.70
C LYS A 192 15.42 15.21 16.97
N GLU A 193 15.71 14.73 18.17
CA GLU A 193 17.06 14.34 18.59
C GLU A 193 17.66 13.25 17.70
N ALA A 194 16.85 12.24 17.30
CA ALA A 194 17.34 11.19 16.43
C ALA A 194 17.49 11.66 14.99
N VAL A 195 16.57 12.50 14.51
CA VAL A 195 16.67 13.09 13.16
C VAL A 195 17.93 13.95 13.06
N ASP A 196 18.19 14.83 14.06
CA ASP A 196 19.39 15.67 14.09
C ASP A 196 20.68 14.83 14.25
N PHE A 197 20.63 13.78 15.07
CA PHE A 197 21.79 12.93 15.34
C PHE A 197 22.25 12.14 14.10
N TYR A 198 21.29 11.62 13.32
CA TYR A 198 21.59 10.79 12.14
C TYR A 198 21.59 11.59 10.83
N GLY A 199 20.99 12.76 10.77
CA GLY A 199 20.86 13.55 9.56
C GLY A 199 20.26 12.73 8.42
N ASN A 200 20.91 12.73 7.25
CA ASN A 200 20.47 11.96 6.07
C ASN A 200 20.45 10.44 6.29
N GLU A 201 21.20 9.94 7.28
CA GLU A 201 21.20 8.51 7.64
C GLU A 201 20.02 8.12 8.56
N PHE A 202 19.13 9.04 8.94
CA PHE A 202 17.89 8.71 9.66
C PHE A 202 17.04 7.72 8.85
N ARG A 203 17.06 7.80 7.51
CA ARG A 203 16.41 6.83 6.61
C ARG A 203 16.80 5.36 6.89
N ARG A 204 18.00 5.11 7.45
CA ARG A 204 18.55 3.78 7.77
C ARG A 204 18.65 3.51 9.26
N ASN A 205 18.43 4.51 10.08
CA ASN A 205 18.48 4.44 11.55
C ASN A 205 17.18 5.00 12.16
N PRO A 206 16.02 4.43 11.80
CA PRO A 206 14.73 4.94 12.24
C PRO A 206 14.57 4.78 13.76
N VAL A 207 14.02 5.78 14.39
CA VAL A 207 13.63 5.78 15.80
C VAL A 207 12.17 6.19 15.89
N GLY A 208 11.30 5.25 16.20
CA GLY A 208 9.86 5.47 16.31
C GLY A 208 9.32 5.00 17.66
N THR A 209 8.03 4.73 17.69
CA THR A 209 7.27 4.30 18.87
C THR A 209 6.62 2.93 18.68
N GLY A 210 6.71 2.38 17.47
CA GLY A 210 5.97 1.23 16.99
C GLY A 210 6.22 -0.09 17.73
N PRO A 211 5.44 -1.14 17.37
CA PRO A 211 5.52 -2.45 18.01
C PRO A 211 6.86 -3.15 17.82
N PHE A 212 7.59 -2.79 16.78
CA PHE A 212 8.94 -3.29 16.53
C PHE A 212 9.92 -2.13 16.42
N GLN A 213 11.18 -2.41 16.72
CA GLN A 213 12.29 -1.47 16.61
C GLN A 213 13.32 -1.96 15.59
N PHE A 214 14.00 -1.04 14.94
CA PHE A 214 15.04 -1.33 13.97
C PHE A 214 16.18 -2.15 14.58
N LYS A 215 16.67 -3.15 13.85
CA LYS A 215 17.81 -3.97 14.24
C LYS A 215 18.93 -3.97 13.23
N LEU A 216 18.61 -4.22 11.96
CA LEU A 216 19.61 -4.38 10.89
C LEU A 216 18.95 -4.10 9.54
N TRP A 217 19.67 -3.40 8.68
CA TRP A 217 19.34 -3.29 7.25
C TRP A 217 20.59 -3.45 6.41
N GLU A 218 20.62 -4.51 5.63
CA GLU A 218 21.59 -4.80 4.58
C GLU A 218 20.84 -4.66 3.25
N GLU A 219 21.11 -3.56 2.55
CA GLU A 219 20.36 -3.18 1.35
C GLU A 219 20.40 -4.29 0.30
N ASN A 220 19.25 -4.57 -0.34
CA ASN A 220 19.01 -5.65 -1.29
C ASN A 220 19.21 -7.07 -0.75
N VAL A 221 19.48 -7.26 0.53
CA VAL A 221 19.68 -8.56 1.17
C VAL A 221 18.61 -8.83 2.21
N LYS A 222 18.57 -8.04 3.27
CA LYS A 222 17.61 -8.24 4.37
C LYS A 222 17.42 -7.00 5.23
N LEU A 223 16.22 -6.90 5.80
CA LEU A 223 15.86 -5.93 6.82
C LEU A 223 15.25 -6.67 8.01
N VAL A 224 15.69 -6.36 9.23
CA VAL A 224 15.25 -7.04 10.46
C VAL A 224 14.80 -6.03 11.49
N PHE A 225 13.61 -6.27 12.03
CA PHE A 225 13.06 -5.58 13.18
C PHE A 225 12.98 -6.54 14.38
N ARG A 226 13.12 -6.00 15.59
CA ARG A 226 12.96 -6.71 16.85
C ARG A 226 11.80 -6.17 17.64
N LYS A 227 11.18 -7.01 18.47
CA LYS A 227 10.11 -6.64 19.38
C LYS A 227 10.47 -5.42 20.22
N ASN A 228 9.58 -4.44 20.25
CA ASN A 228 9.61 -3.36 21.23
C ASN A 228 8.96 -3.86 22.54
N LYS A 229 9.78 -4.16 23.55
CA LYS A 229 9.31 -4.66 24.84
C LYS A 229 8.53 -3.62 25.67
N HIS A 230 8.63 -2.34 25.28
CA HIS A 230 7.97 -1.21 25.94
C HIS A 230 6.79 -0.66 25.13
N TYR A 231 6.34 -1.41 24.11
CA TYR A 231 5.19 -0.97 23.30
C TYR A 231 3.96 -0.80 24.20
N PHE A 232 3.23 0.28 24.00
CA PHE A 232 2.15 0.71 24.91
C PHE A 232 0.84 -0.07 24.76
N GLU A 233 0.58 -0.68 23.61
CA GLU A 233 -0.67 -1.41 23.39
C GLU A 233 -0.66 -2.81 24.03
N THR A 234 -1.86 -3.20 24.50
CA THR A 234 -2.16 -4.54 24.98
C THR A 234 -3.31 -5.14 24.18
N ASP A 235 -3.46 -6.46 24.24
CA ASP A 235 -4.65 -7.14 23.76
C ASP A 235 -5.83 -7.00 24.75
N THR A 236 -6.97 -7.58 24.40
CA THR A 236 -8.19 -7.56 25.24
C THR A 236 -8.03 -8.32 26.56
N GLN A 237 -6.98 -9.13 26.71
CA GLN A 237 -6.65 -9.88 27.91
C GLN A 237 -5.55 -9.20 28.76
N GLY A 238 -5.07 -8.01 28.31
CA GLY A 238 -4.01 -7.27 28.98
C GLY A 238 -2.59 -7.72 28.62
N ASN A 239 -2.40 -8.66 27.68
CA ASN A 239 -1.06 -9.08 27.26
C ASN A 239 -0.46 -8.00 26.35
N ARG A 240 0.82 -7.67 26.61
CA ARG A 240 1.54 -6.65 25.85
C ARG A 240 1.86 -7.12 24.44
N LEU A 241 1.55 -6.29 23.46
CA LEU A 241 1.90 -6.47 22.06
C LEU A 241 3.36 -6.01 21.78
N PRO A 242 3.98 -6.44 20.67
CA PRO A 242 3.57 -7.50 19.75
C PRO A 242 3.86 -8.90 20.34
N TYR A 243 3.26 -9.95 19.76
CA TYR A 243 3.56 -11.33 20.17
C TYR A 243 4.85 -11.85 19.56
N LEU A 244 5.15 -11.49 18.30
CA LEU A 244 6.37 -11.88 17.59
C LEU A 244 7.62 -11.26 18.23
N GLU A 245 8.74 -11.99 18.19
CA GLU A 245 10.05 -11.49 18.65
C GLU A 245 10.80 -10.71 17.55
N ALA A 246 10.50 -11.00 16.28
CA ALA A 246 11.12 -10.31 15.16
C ALA A 246 10.29 -10.37 13.88
N VAL A 247 10.58 -9.43 12.97
CA VAL A 247 10.16 -9.44 11.58
C VAL A 247 11.42 -9.44 10.71
N ALA A 248 11.50 -10.35 9.74
CA ALA A 248 12.61 -10.46 8.80
C ALA A 248 12.08 -10.32 7.37
N ILE A 249 12.61 -9.37 6.64
CA ILE A 249 12.24 -9.05 5.26
C ILE A 249 13.44 -9.39 4.37
N THR A 250 13.21 -10.16 3.32
CA THR A 250 14.19 -10.43 2.25
C THR A 250 13.86 -9.61 1.01
N PHE A 251 14.81 -9.50 0.09
CA PHE A 251 14.66 -8.74 -1.15
C PHE A 251 14.97 -9.62 -2.35
N LEU A 252 13.97 -10.40 -2.79
CA LEU A 252 14.07 -11.25 -3.97
C LEU A 252 13.20 -10.64 -5.08
N PRO A 253 13.79 -10.20 -6.20
CA PRO A 253 13.06 -9.55 -7.29
C PRO A 253 12.12 -10.50 -8.04
N ASP A 254 12.50 -11.76 -8.17
CA ASP A 254 11.79 -12.76 -8.96
C ASP A 254 10.60 -13.35 -8.18
N LYS A 255 9.40 -13.19 -8.73
CA LYS A 255 8.15 -13.62 -8.12
C LYS A 255 8.00 -15.14 -8.05
N GLN A 256 8.56 -15.87 -9.01
CA GLN A 256 8.57 -17.32 -8.97
C GLN A 256 9.47 -17.85 -7.85
N SER A 257 10.63 -17.22 -7.65
CA SER A 257 11.53 -17.54 -6.53
C SER A 257 10.89 -17.23 -5.17
N GLU A 258 10.17 -16.11 -5.04
CA GLU A 258 9.39 -15.77 -3.86
C GLU A 258 8.36 -16.86 -3.56
N PHE A 259 7.58 -17.27 -4.57
CA PHE A 259 6.59 -18.32 -4.46
C PHE A 259 7.20 -19.66 -4.03
N LEU A 260 8.34 -20.03 -4.62
CA LEU A 260 9.06 -21.26 -4.25
C LEU A 260 9.51 -21.22 -2.78
N GLN A 261 10.02 -20.09 -2.28
CA GLN A 261 10.39 -19.96 -0.86
C GLN A 261 9.18 -20.04 0.07
N PHE A 262 8.03 -19.51 -0.36
CA PHE A 262 6.78 -19.64 0.38
C PHE A 262 6.32 -21.09 0.48
N THR A 263 6.30 -21.82 -0.62
CA THR A 263 5.89 -23.25 -0.63
C THR A 263 6.83 -24.15 0.15
N GLN A 264 8.13 -23.75 0.28
CA GLN A 264 9.12 -24.42 1.14
C GLN A 264 9.03 -24.00 2.62
N GLY A 265 8.12 -23.08 2.98
CA GLY A 265 7.98 -22.59 4.35
C GLY A 265 9.12 -21.68 4.85
N LYS A 266 9.95 -21.15 3.93
CA LYS A 266 11.03 -20.20 4.26
C LYS A 266 10.53 -18.80 4.53
N ILE A 267 9.41 -18.40 3.89
CA ILE A 267 8.63 -17.20 4.18
C ILE A 267 7.21 -17.57 4.55
N ASP A 268 6.56 -16.71 5.34
CA ASP A 268 5.29 -17.00 5.99
C ASP A 268 4.09 -16.42 5.22
N PHE A 269 4.35 -15.57 4.24
CA PHE A 269 3.34 -14.70 3.66
C PHE A 269 3.75 -14.23 2.26
N ILE A 270 2.77 -14.21 1.34
CA ILE A 270 2.84 -13.54 0.04
C ILE A 270 1.61 -12.65 -0.10
N SER A 271 1.79 -11.45 -0.64
CA SER A 271 0.70 -10.55 -1.01
C SER A 271 0.63 -10.35 -2.51
N GLY A 272 -0.59 -10.32 -3.03
CA GLY A 272 -0.89 -10.17 -4.44
C GLY A 272 -0.91 -11.49 -5.20
N LEU A 273 -1.32 -11.41 -6.44
CA LEU A 273 -1.39 -12.52 -7.37
C LEU A 273 -0.57 -12.16 -8.61
N ASP A 274 0.43 -12.98 -8.91
CA ASP A 274 1.31 -12.78 -10.05
C ASP A 274 1.07 -13.83 -11.14
N ASN A 275 1.16 -13.43 -12.41
CA ASN A 275 0.92 -14.31 -13.55
C ASN A 275 1.86 -15.51 -13.59
N SER A 276 3.06 -15.41 -13.00
CA SER A 276 4.05 -16.51 -12.97
C SER A 276 3.64 -17.70 -12.12
N TYR A 277 2.74 -17.52 -11.13
CA TYR A 277 2.33 -18.59 -10.20
C TYR A 277 0.82 -18.66 -9.93
N LYS A 278 0.01 -17.76 -10.50
CA LYS A 278 -1.43 -17.70 -10.18
C LYS A 278 -2.15 -19.03 -10.41
N ASP A 279 -1.90 -19.69 -11.53
CA ASP A 279 -2.56 -20.95 -11.91
C ASP A 279 -2.06 -22.14 -11.07
N GLU A 280 -0.88 -22.02 -10.48
CA GLU A 280 -0.29 -22.99 -9.57
C GLU A 280 -0.95 -22.98 -8.19
N ILE A 281 -1.31 -21.79 -7.65
CA ILE A 281 -1.80 -21.65 -6.29
C ILE A 281 -3.32 -21.52 -6.20
N ILE A 282 -4.00 -20.93 -7.20
CA ILE A 282 -5.45 -20.79 -7.23
C ILE A 282 -6.05 -21.41 -8.50
N THR A 283 -7.32 -21.81 -8.40
CA THR A 283 -8.14 -22.27 -9.53
C THR A 283 -8.61 -21.07 -10.36
N THR A 284 -9.18 -21.34 -11.53
CA THR A 284 -9.83 -20.32 -12.39
C THR A 284 -11.06 -19.66 -11.74
N THR A 285 -11.52 -20.18 -10.59
CA THR A 285 -12.62 -19.64 -9.79
C THR A 285 -12.14 -18.98 -8.50
N GLY A 286 -10.84 -18.69 -8.37
CA GLY A 286 -10.28 -17.99 -7.22
C GLY A 286 -10.16 -18.80 -5.93
N GLN A 287 -10.27 -20.14 -5.99
CA GLN A 287 -10.11 -21.01 -4.83
C GLN A 287 -8.69 -21.55 -4.74
N LEU A 288 -8.16 -21.78 -3.53
CA LEU A 288 -6.89 -22.49 -3.37
C LEU A 288 -6.90 -23.84 -4.07
N GLN A 289 -5.82 -24.15 -4.78
CA GLN A 289 -5.55 -25.49 -5.30
C GLN A 289 -5.51 -26.49 -4.14
N THR A 290 -6.02 -27.70 -4.37
CA THR A 290 -6.20 -28.73 -3.32
C THR A 290 -4.91 -29.04 -2.56
N LYS A 291 -3.78 -29.06 -3.27
CA LYS A 291 -2.45 -29.36 -2.68
C LYS A 291 -2.00 -28.33 -1.63
N TYR A 292 -2.53 -27.10 -1.65
CA TYR A 292 -2.17 -26.05 -0.69
C TYR A 292 -3.17 -25.90 0.47
N LYS A 293 -4.34 -26.51 0.40
CA LYS A 293 -5.41 -26.34 1.41
C LYS A 293 -4.98 -26.70 2.84
N ASN A 294 -3.99 -27.59 3.00
CA ASN A 294 -3.52 -28.01 4.32
C ASN A 294 -2.43 -27.10 4.91
N SER A 295 -1.73 -26.33 4.08
CA SER A 295 -0.57 -25.54 4.51
C SER A 295 -0.76 -24.03 4.39
N VAL A 296 -1.73 -23.59 3.58
CA VAL A 296 -1.95 -22.17 3.24
C VAL A 296 -3.37 -21.75 3.60
N THR A 297 -3.53 -20.54 4.08
CA THR A 297 -4.78 -19.80 4.19
C THR A 297 -4.81 -18.73 3.10
N LEU A 298 -5.85 -18.70 2.29
CA LEU A 298 -6.15 -17.62 1.36
C LEU A 298 -7.07 -16.62 2.06
N SER A 299 -6.64 -15.38 2.15
CA SER A 299 -7.43 -14.26 2.65
C SER A 299 -7.61 -13.24 1.53
N THR A 300 -8.84 -12.80 1.31
CA THR A 300 -9.17 -11.78 0.30
C THR A 300 -10.12 -10.74 0.88
N THR A 301 -10.00 -9.51 0.41
CA THR A 301 -10.96 -8.43 0.68
C THR A 301 -10.99 -7.48 -0.53
N PRO A 302 -12.10 -6.77 -0.80
CA PRO A 302 -12.07 -5.67 -1.75
C PRO A 302 -10.91 -4.73 -1.43
N PHE A 303 -10.12 -4.42 -2.45
CA PHE A 303 -9.02 -3.47 -2.33
C PHE A 303 -9.50 -2.09 -2.81
N LEU A 304 -9.19 -1.04 -2.08
CA LEU A 304 -9.49 0.32 -2.52
C LEU A 304 -8.56 0.70 -3.68
N ASN A 305 -8.75 0.03 -4.80
CA ASN A 305 -8.03 0.23 -6.04
C ASN A 305 -8.98 0.06 -7.22
N THR A 306 -9.10 1.11 -8.05
CA THR A 306 -9.81 1.06 -9.33
C THR A 306 -8.80 1.02 -10.46
N GLU A 307 -8.86 -0.04 -11.27
CA GLU A 307 -8.10 -0.18 -12.51
C GLU A 307 -8.91 0.39 -13.66
N TYR A 308 -8.29 1.26 -14.48
CA TYR A 308 -9.02 1.98 -15.53
C TYR A 308 -8.14 2.34 -16.72
N LEU A 309 -8.78 2.66 -17.86
CA LEU A 309 -8.20 3.46 -18.93
C LEU A 309 -8.68 4.91 -18.77
N GLY A 310 -7.77 5.87 -18.92
CA GLY A 310 -8.11 7.31 -18.91
C GLY A 310 -7.94 7.92 -20.29
N PHE A 311 -8.84 8.81 -20.65
CA PHE A 311 -8.73 9.62 -21.86
C PHE A 311 -8.13 10.98 -21.53
N PHE A 312 -7.11 11.42 -22.27
CA PHE A 312 -6.58 12.77 -22.10
C PHE A 312 -7.47 13.78 -22.82
N MET A 313 -8.35 14.44 -22.07
CA MET A 313 -9.44 15.28 -22.60
C MET A 313 -8.98 16.63 -23.17
N ASN A 314 -7.77 17.09 -22.83
CA ASN A 314 -7.22 18.34 -23.37
C ASN A 314 -6.53 18.11 -24.74
N THR A 315 -7.32 17.71 -25.72
CA THR A 315 -6.88 17.37 -27.08
C THR A 315 -7.95 17.77 -28.10
N GLU A 316 -7.54 17.91 -29.35
CA GLU A 316 -8.45 18.15 -30.50
C GLU A 316 -8.87 16.84 -31.22
N SER A 317 -8.38 15.66 -30.74
CA SER A 317 -8.76 14.36 -31.32
C SER A 317 -10.27 14.15 -31.24
N GLN A 318 -10.90 13.89 -32.37
CA GLN A 318 -12.35 13.64 -32.46
C GLN A 318 -12.71 12.34 -31.68
N GLU A 319 -11.85 11.34 -31.74
CA GLU A 319 -12.00 10.08 -31.04
C GLU A 319 -12.07 10.28 -29.51
N ILE A 320 -11.20 11.13 -28.99
CA ILE A 320 -11.16 11.41 -27.55
C ILE A 320 -12.30 12.35 -27.14
N GLN A 321 -12.66 13.35 -27.97
CA GLN A 321 -13.71 14.31 -27.64
C GLN A 321 -15.12 13.72 -27.71
N SER A 322 -15.35 12.71 -28.55
CA SER A 322 -16.68 12.12 -28.72
C SER A 322 -17.10 11.31 -27.48
N VAL A 323 -18.15 11.77 -26.81
CA VAL A 323 -18.80 11.01 -25.72
C VAL A 323 -19.34 9.68 -26.23
N ALA A 324 -19.94 9.66 -27.43
CA ALA A 324 -20.49 8.45 -28.05
C ALA A 324 -19.40 7.38 -28.23
N LEU A 325 -18.19 7.74 -28.71
CA LEU A 325 -17.12 6.77 -28.87
C LEU A 325 -16.56 6.30 -27.53
N ARG A 326 -16.38 7.18 -26.53
CA ARG A 326 -15.92 6.78 -25.19
C ARG A 326 -16.92 5.83 -24.51
N GLN A 327 -18.23 6.07 -24.68
CA GLN A 327 -19.28 5.16 -24.20
C GLN A 327 -19.29 3.84 -24.97
N ALA A 328 -19.11 3.88 -26.30
CA ALA A 328 -19.01 2.66 -27.14
C ALA A 328 -17.85 1.76 -26.66
N ILE A 329 -16.69 2.34 -26.34
CA ILE A 329 -15.55 1.63 -25.77
C ILE A 329 -15.94 1.00 -24.42
N ASN A 330 -16.65 1.74 -23.56
CA ASN A 330 -17.09 1.25 -22.26
C ASN A 330 -18.06 0.05 -22.35
N TYR A 331 -19.00 0.03 -23.31
CA TYR A 331 -19.93 -1.09 -23.55
C TYR A 331 -19.32 -2.24 -24.37
N GLY A 332 -18.16 -2.01 -25.02
CA GLY A 332 -17.64 -2.87 -26.08
C GLY A 332 -16.97 -4.16 -25.62
N PHE A 333 -16.67 -4.34 -24.34
CA PHE A 333 -15.99 -5.53 -23.83
C PHE A 333 -16.58 -6.07 -22.52
N ASP A 334 -16.45 -7.39 -22.32
CA ASP A 334 -17.02 -8.11 -21.17
C ASP A 334 -16.03 -8.13 -19.99
N ARG A 335 -16.26 -7.27 -19.00
CA ARG A 335 -15.46 -7.17 -17.77
C ARG A 335 -15.52 -8.47 -16.94
N ASN A 336 -16.64 -9.18 -16.95
CA ASN A 336 -16.78 -10.45 -16.23
C ASN A 336 -15.84 -11.51 -16.80
N LYS A 337 -15.79 -11.63 -18.14
CA LYS A 337 -14.85 -12.54 -18.83
C LYS A 337 -13.40 -12.13 -18.57
N MET A 338 -13.10 -10.85 -18.67
CA MET A 338 -11.76 -10.32 -18.41
C MET A 338 -11.27 -10.70 -17.02
N VAL A 339 -12.03 -10.43 -15.97
CA VAL A 339 -11.67 -10.78 -14.58
C VAL A 339 -11.58 -12.30 -14.40
N LYS A 340 -12.54 -13.05 -14.94
CA LYS A 340 -12.58 -14.51 -14.81
C LYS A 340 -11.35 -15.18 -15.42
N TYR A 341 -10.96 -14.81 -16.63
CA TYR A 341 -9.93 -15.54 -17.39
C TYR A 341 -8.53 -14.95 -17.23
N LEU A 342 -8.39 -13.62 -17.11
CA LEU A 342 -7.08 -13.00 -16.96
C LEU A 342 -6.65 -12.86 -15.50
N ARG A 343 -7.62 -12.84 -14.55
CA ARG A 343 -7.37 -12.63 -13.12
C ARG A 343 -7.80 -13.82 -12.25
N ASN A 344 -8.15 -14.96 -12.82
CA ASN A 344 -8.67 -16.13 -12.09
C ASN A 344 -9.84 -15.79 -11.15
N GLY A 345 -10.70 -14.85 -11.52
CA GLY A 345 -11.80 -14.36 -10.70
C GLY A 345 -11.38 -13.43 -9.54
N MET A 346 -10.11 -13.05 -9.44
CA MET A 346 -9.62 -12.11 -8.43
C MET A 346 -9.76 -10.67 -8.93
N GLY A 347 -10.91 -10.08 -8.63
CA GLY A 347 -11.33 -8.74 -9.01
C GLY A 347 -12.85 -8.66 -9.04
N ILE A 348 -13.37 -7.46 -8.96
CA ILE A 348 -14.80 -7.17 -9.09
C ILE A 348 -14.96 -6.38 -10.39
N PRO A 349 -15.73 -6.85 -11.39
CA PRO A 349 -15.98 -6.10 -12.62
C PRO A 349 -16.50 -4.70 -12.32
N ALA A 350 -15.90 -3.66 -12.92
CA ALA A 350 -16.27 -2.27 -12.63
C ALA A 350 -17.48 -1.84 -13.49
N VAL A 351 -18.67 -2.20 -13.02
CA VAL A 351 -19.96 -1.90 -13.66
C VAL A 351 -20.81 -0.89 -12.87
N ASN A 352 -20.25 -0.32 -11.79
CA ASN A 352 -20.97 0.55 -10.84
C ASN A 352 -20.35 1.98 -10.73
N GLY A 353 -19.64 2.44 -11.72
CA GLY A 353 -18.97 3.75 -11.69
C GLY A 353 -17.49 3.67 -11.37
N PHE A 354 -16.91 4.77 -10.87
CA PHE A 354 -15.46 4.86 -10.62
C PHE A 354 -15.09 4.57 -9.15
N ILE A 355 -15.98 4.84 -8.21
CA ILE A 355 -15.75 4.61 -6.77
C ILE A 355 -15.72 3.10 -6.48
N PRO A 356 -14.64 2.55 -5.86
CA PRO A 356 -14.53 1.11 -5.61
C PRO A 356 -15.37 0.63 -4.43
N LYS A 357 -15.62 -0.68 -4.39
CA LYS A 357 -16.29 -1.35 -3.28
C LYS A 357 -15.56 -1.12 -1.96
N GLY A 358 -16.32 -0.73 -0.93
CA GLY A 358 -15.81 -0.45 0.42
C GLY A 358 -15.83 1.04 0.79
N LEU A 359 -16.16 1.90 -0.16
CA LEU A 359 -16.33 3.35 0.08
C LEU A 359 -17.79 3.79 -0.08
N PRO A 360 -18.18 4.89 0.59
CA PRO A 360 -19.50 5.51 0.38
C PRO A 360 -19.68 5.92 -1.09
N GLY A 361 -20.83 5.58 -1.67
CA GLY A 361 -21.14 5.86 -3.08
C GLY A 361 -20.92 4.68 -4.02
N PHE A 362 -20.21 3.61 -3.61
CA PHE A 362 -20.15 2.37 -4.38
C PHE A 362 -21.55 1.79 -4.58
N ASP A 363 -21.81 1.18 -5.74
CA ASP A 363 -23.08 0.56 -6.16
C ASP A 363 -24.32 1.47 -6.14
N ALA A 364 -24.13 2.78 -6.00
CA ALA A 364 -25.21 3.75 -5.99
C ALA A 364 -25.67 4.18 -7.39
N ILE A 365 -24.90 3.81 -8.42
CA ILE A 365 -25.20 4.11 -9.84
C ILE A 365 -25.02 2.86 -10.68
N GLU A 366 -25.74 2.83 -11.82
CA GLU A 366 -25.48 1.88 -12.89
C GLU A 366 -24.39 2.43 -13.82
N GLY A 367 -23.31 1.69 -14.02
CA GLY A 367 -22.23 2.01 -14.95
C GLY A 367 -22.39 1.27 -16.27
N TYR A 368 -21.29 0.75 -16.80
CA TYR A 368 -21.24 0.11 -18.13
C TYR A 368 -21.16 -1.41 -18.02
N ASP A 369 -22.26 -2.09 -18.27
CA ASP A 369 -22.23 -3.54 -18.49
C ASP A 369 -21.88 -3.87 -19.96
N TYR A 370 -21.52 -5.12 -20.24
CA TYR A 370 -21.20 -5.55 -21.60
C TYR A 370 -22.45 -5.54 -22.50
N ASN A 371 -22.46 -4.65 -23.49
CA ASN A 371 -23.55 -4.53 -24.45
C ASN A 371 -22.99 -4.16 -25.84
N PRO A 372 -22.56 -5.16 -26.65
CA PRO A 372 -21.96 -4.90 -27.95
C PRO A 372 -22.92 -4.31 -28.96
N GLU A 373 -24.23 -4.48 -28.80
CA GLU A 373 -25.24 -3.87 -29.67
C GLU A 373 -25.31 -2.37 -29.40
N LYS A 374 -25.41 -1.99 -28.13
CA LYS A 374 -25.35 -0.59 -27.72
C LYS A 374 -24.04 0.09 -28.12
N ALA A 375 -22.92 -0.65 -28.00
CA ALA A 375 -21.61 -0.14 -28.45
C ALA A 375 -21.62 0.15 -29.97
N ARG A 376 -22.23 -0.69 -30.82
CA ARG A 376 -22.35 -0.45 -32.27
C ARG A 376 -23.28 0.73 -32.60
N GLU A 377 -24.38 0.90 -31.84
CA GLU A 377 -25.26 2.06 -32.00
C GLU A 377 -24.51 3.37 -31.74
N LEU A 378 -23.76 3.44 -30.63
CA LEU A 378 -22.95 4.61 -30.25
C LEU A 378 -21.81 4.85 -31.24
N LEU A 379 -21.19 3.79 -31.76
CA LEU A 379 -20.19 3.90 -32.82
C LEU A 379 -20.79 4.43 -34.12
N ALA A 380 -22.00 4.02 -34.49
CA ALA A 380 -22.71 4.57 -35.65
C ALA A 380 -23.07 6.05 -35.47
N GLN A 381 -23.43 6.45 -34.24
CA GLN A 381 -23.62 7.86 -33.89
C GLN A 381 -22.31 8.65 -34.08
N TYR A 382 -21.20 8.16 -33.54
CA TYR A 382 -19.87 8.78 -33.72
C TYR A 382 -19.53 9.00 -35.21
N LYS A 383 -19.69 7.93 -36.03
CA LYS A 383 -19.41 7.98 -37.47
C LYS A 383 -20.28 9.03 -38.20
N THR A 384 -21.52 9.20 -37.74
CA THR A 384 -22.44 10.19 -38.30
C THR A 384 -22.04 11.60 -37.90
N GLU A 385 -21.64 11.81 -36.66
CA GLU A 385 -21.26 13.13 -36.12
C GLU A 385 -19.92 13.63 -36.67
N THR A 386 -18.96 12.74 -36.89
CA THR A 386 -17.58 13.12 -37.25
C THR A 386 -17.24 12.89 -38.73
N GLY A 387 -17.96 11.97 -39.41
CA GLY A 387 -17.61 11.52 -40.76
C GLY A 387 -16.47 10.49 -40.78
N ASP A 388 -15.86 10.17 -39.63
CA ASP A 388 -14.83 9.14 -39.49
C ASP A 388 -15.47 7.75 -39.46
N ASN A 389 -15.22 6.93 -40.47
CA ASN A 389 -15.78 5.60 -40.61
C ASN A 389 -14.89 4.48 -40.02
N GLN A 390 -13.65 4.78 -39.63
CA GLN A 390 -12.67 3.82 -39.16
C GLN A 390 -11.89 4.40 -37.97
N PRO A 391 -12.56 4.61 -36.82
CA PRO A 391 -11.88 5.16 -35.66
C PRO A 391 -10.69 4.30 -35.22
N GLU A 392 -9.58 4.95 -34.97
CA GLU A 392 -8.35 4.33 -34.47
C GLU A 392 -7.93 4.98 -33.16
N ILE A 393 -7.68 4.17 -32.16
CA ILE A 393 -7.23 4.62 -30.83
C ILE A 393 -5.93 3.90 -30.45
N SER A 394 -5.10 4.59 -29.67
CA SER A 394 -3.87 4.03 -29.11
C SER A 394 -3.92 3.99 -27.59
N ILE A 395 -3.59 2.84 -26.97
CA ILE A 395 -3.58 2.64 -25.52
C ILE A 395 -2.15 2.49 -25.02
N GLY A 396 -1.67 3.46 -24.24
CA GLY A 396 -0.39 3.39 -23.54
C GLY A 396 -0.47 2.49 -22.30
N THR A 397 0.38 1.47 -22.22
CA THR A 397 0.41 0.51 -21.10
C THR A 397 1.84 0.04 -20.78
N ASN A 398 1.99 -0.86 -19.82
CA ASN A 398 3.23 -1.59 -19.54
C ASN A 398 3.03 -3.10 -19.66
N SER A 399 4.12 -3.86 -19.65
CA SER A 399 4.10 -5.32 -19.87
C SER A 399 3.24 -6.11 -18.87
N GLN A 400 3.03 -5.60 -17.66
CA GLN A 400 2.22 -6.29 -16.63
C GLN A 400 0.72 -6.30 -16.94
N TYR A 401 0.25 -5.38 -17.79
CA TYR A 401 -1.17 -5.21 -18.14
C TYR A 401 -1.43 -5.36 -19.64
N LEU A 402 -0.44 -5.89 -20.38
CA LEU A 402 -0.53 -6.08 -21.81
C LEU A 402 -1.69 -7.04 -22.16
N ASP A 403 -1.83 -8.13 -21.44
CA ASP A 403 -2.90 -9.14 -21.64
C ASP A 403 -4.31 -8.54 -21.52
N ILE A 404 -4.50 -7.59 -20.60
CA ILE A 404 -5.77 -6.87 -20.44
C ILE A 404 -6.01 -5.96 -21.65
N CYS A 405 -5.00 -5.19 -22.08
CA CYS A 405 -5.12 -4.30 -23.23
C CYS A 405 -5.36 -5.08 -24.52
N GLU A 406 -4.69 -6.22 -24.73
CA GLU A 406 -4.93 -7.12 -25.87
C GLU A 406 -6.34 -7.75 -25.87
N TYR A 407 -6.87 -8.05 -24.68
CA TYR A 407 -8.26 -8.51 -24.56
C TYR A 407 -9.22 -7.40 -25.02
N ILE A 408 -9.05 -6.18 -24.52
CA ILE A 408 -9.87 -5.02 -24.88
C ILE A 408 -9.76 -4.74 -26.38
N GLN A 409 -8.54 -4.74 -26.95
CA GLN A 409 -8.28 -4.59 -28.39
C GLN A 409 -9.14 -5.56 -29.21
N ARG A 410 -9.03 -6.87 -28.92
CA ARG A 410 -9.77 -7.92 -29.64
C ARG A 410 -11.30 -7.77 -29.53
N GLU A 411 -11.81 -7.32 -28.41
CA GLU A 411 -13.26 -7.12 -28.22
C GLU A 411 -13.74 -5.87 -28.97
N LEU A 412 -12.97 -4.77 -28.97
CA LEU A 412 -13.31 -3.53 -29.66
C LEU A 412 -13.21 -3.67 -31.20
N GLU A 413 -12.24 -4.44 -31.70
CA GLU A 413 -12.13 -4.76 -33.14
C GLU A 413 -13.38 -5.46 -33.67
N LYS A 414 -14.04 -6.34 -32.88
CA LYS A 414 -15.29 -7.00 -33.26
C LYS A 414 -16.47 -6.06 -33.49
N ILE A 415 -16.41 -4.87 -32.89
CA ILE A 415 -17.45 -3.85 -33.08
C ILE A 415 -17.03 -2.77 -34.07
N GLY A 416 -15.79 -2.80 -34.60
CA GLY A 416 -15.30 -1.90 -35.64
C GLY A 416 -14.51 -0.68 -35.13
N ILE A 417 -13.87 -0.79 -33.97
CA ILE A 417 -12.91 0.19 -33.44
C ILE A 417 -11.51 -0.41 -33.54
N ASN A 418 -10.61 0.22 -34.27
CA ASN A 418 -9.21 -0.19 -34.38
C ASN A 418 -8.45 0.27 -33.14
N VAL A 419 -7.65 -0.64 -32.54
CA VAL A 419 -6.87 -0.34 -31.35
C VAL A 419 -5.42 -0.71 -31.56
N THR A 420 -4.51 0.23 -31.29
CA THR A 420 -3.08 -0.02 -31.19
C THR A 420 -2.66 0.00 -29.71
N ILE A 421 -1.59 -0.71 -29.36
CA ILE A 421 -1.11 -0.80 -27.96
C ILE A 421 0.36 -0.40 -27.91
N ASP A 422 0.65 0.64 -27.16
CA ASP A 422 2.00 1.14 -26.92
C ASP A 422 2.53 0.63 -25.57
N VAL A 423 3.43 -0.35 -25.64
CA VAL A 423 4.04 -0.95 -24.43
C VAL A 423 5.32 -0.23 -24.06
N MET A 424 5.37 0.29 -22.83
CA MET A 424 6.52 1.06 -22.36
C MET A 424 6.90 0.73 -20.90
N PRO A 425 8.14 1.06 -20.45
CA PRO A 425 8.52 0.91 -19.04
C PRO A 425 7.60 1.71 -18.10
N PRO A 426 7.34 1.22 -16.86
CA PRO A 426 6.44 1.90 -15.92
C PRO A 426 6.82 3.35 -15.58
N SER A 427 8.11 3.70 -15.61
CA SER A 427 8.58 5.09 -15.41
C SER A 427 8.19 6.00 -16.56
N THR A 428 8.38 5.54 -17.80
CA THR A 428 8.01 6.25 -19.02
C THR A 428 6.50 6.46 -19.10
N LEU A 429 5.72 5.40 -18.84
CA LEU A 429 4.25 5.49 -18.79
C LEU A 429 3.79 6.57 -17.80
N ARG A 430 4.38 6.63 -16.60
CA ARG A 430 4.05 7.67 -15.62
C ARG A 430 4.37 9.07 -16.11
N GLN A 431 5.55 9.25 -16.69
CA GLN A 431 6.00 10.55 -17.22
C GLN A 431 5.09 11.04 -18.35
N MET A 432 4.87 10.21 -19.36
CA MET A 432 4.05 10.55 -20.53
C MET A 432 2.59 10.80 -20.14
N LYS A 433 2.04 9.99 -19.23
CA LYS A 433 0.70 10.21 -18.68
C LYS A 433 0.60 11.56 -17.95
N SER A 434 1.58 11.90 -17.10
CA SER A 434 1.62 13.19 -16.39
C SER A 434 1.81 14.38 -17.33
N GLY A 435 2.50 14.18 -18.43
CA GLY A 435 2.75 15.21 -19.46
C GLY A 435 1.62 15.38 -20.46
N GLY A 436 0.57 14.51 -20.41
CA GLY A 436 -0.52 14.56 -21.40
C GLY A 436 -0.11 14.09 -22.80
N GLU A 437 0.91 13.24 -22.89
CA GLU A 437 1.47 12.77 -24.17
C GLU A 437 0.77 11.49 -24.69
N LEU A 438 -0.12 10.88 -23.88
CA LEU A 438 -0.85 9.67 -24.22
C LEU A 438 -2.34 9.97 -24.40
N PRO A 439 -2.93 9.73 -25.57
CA PRO A 439 -4.36 9.98 -25.80
C PRO A 439 -5.24 9.07 -24.92
N ILE A 440 -4.88 7.80 -24.80
CA ILE A 440 -5.49 6.87 -23.85
C ILE A 440 -4.36 6.15 -23.09
N PHE A 441 -4.52 6.03 -21.80
CA PHE A 441 -3.50 5.41 -20.94
C PHE A 441 -4.14 4.46 -19.93
N ARG A 442 -3.46 3.36 -19.64
CA ARG A 442 -3.80 2.50 -18.52
C ARG A 442 -3.32 3.13 -17.21
N ALA A 443 -4.18 3.13 -16.21
CA ALA A 443 -3.87 3.60 -14.87
C ALA A 443 -4.58 2.77 -13.80
N SER A 444 -4.16 2.97 -12.55
CA SER A 444 -4.85 2.54 -11.35
C SER A 444 -4.87 3.67 -10.34
N TRP A 445 -5.87 3.66 -9.47
CA TRP A 445 -5.90 4.55 -8.32
C TRP A 445 -6.15 3.76 -7.04
N ILE A 446 -5.19 3.83 -6.14
CA ILE A 446 -5.26 3.24 -4.81
C ILE A 446 -5.57 4.38 -3.83
N ALA A 447 -6.58 4.19 -2.97
CA ALA A 447 -6.93 5.21 -1.99
C ALA A 447 -5.78 5.51 -1.01
N ASP A 448 -5.40 6.77 -0.92
CA ASP A 448 -4.46 7.26 0.08
C ASP A 448 -5.08 7.27 1.49
N TYR A 449 -6.38 7.52 1.58
CA TYR A 449 -7.20 7.50 2.79
C TYR A 449 -8.62 7.01 2.44
N PRO A 450 -9.37 6.46 3.43
CA PRO A 450 -10.64 5.77 3.16
C PRO A 450 -11.82 6.75 3.01
N ASP A 451 -11.79 7.57 1.97
CA ASP A 451 -12.89 8.45 1.58
C ASP A 451 -13.06 8.45 0.05
N ALA A 452 -14.30 8.48 -0.45
CA ALA A 452 -14.59 8.51 -1.88
C ALA A 452 -14.13 9.81 -2.55
N GLU A 453 -13.99 10.88 -1.78
CA GLU A 453 -13.38 12.13 -2.23
C GLU A 453 -12.01 11.89 -2.87
N ASN A 454 -11.22 10.97 -2.34
CA ASN A 454 -9.90 10.61 -2.87
C ASN A 454 -9.95 10.11 -4.33
N TYR A 455 -11.05 9.48 -4.75
CA TYR A 455 -11.30 9.06 -6.14
C TYR A 455 -11.84 10.20 -7.00
N LEU A 456 -12.73 10.99 -6.44
CA LEU A 456 -13.37 12.10 -7.15
C LEU A 456 -12.40 13.26 -7.40
N SER A 457 -11.36 13.39 -6.56
CA SER A 457 -10.28 14.37 -6.78
C SER A 457 -9.56 14.21 -8.12
N LEU A 458 -9.65 13.02 -8.77
CA LEU A 458 -9.09 12.75 -10.09
C LEU A 458 -9.84 13.44 -11.23
N PHE A 459 -11.01 13.99 -10.95
CA PHE A 459 -11.87 14.65 -11.95
C PHE A 459 -12.10 16.13 -11.65
N TYR A 460 -11.60 16.63 -10.51
CA TYR A 460 -11.66 18.05 -10.16
C TYR A 460 -10.69 18.87 -11.02
N SER A 461 -11.18 19.93 -11.68
CA SER A 461 -10.40 20.66 -12.69
C SER A 461 -9.19 21.39 -12.12
N GLU A 462 -9.20 21.81 -10.85
CA GLU A 462 -8.04 22.44 -10.21
C GLU A 462 -6.89 21.43 -9.90
N ASN A 463 -7.16 20.14 -10.07
CA ASN A 463 -6.21 19.06 -9.80
C ASN A 463 -5.51 18.53 -11.06
N PHE A 464 -5.43 19.30 -12.14
CA PHE A 464 -4.73 18.85 -13.35
C PHE A 464 -3.26 18.51 -13.09
N THR A 465 -2.80 17.42 -13.73
CA THR A 465 -1.37 17.11 -13.74
C THR A 465 -0.58 18.23 -14.43
N PRO A 466 0.70 18.51 -14.04
CA PRO A 466 1.48 17.76 -13.05
C PRO A 466 1.24 18.15 -11.59
N ASN A 467 0.41 19.14 -11.30
CA ASN A 467 0.23 19.71 -9.96
C ASN A 467 -0.75 18.92 -9.08
N GLY A 468 -1.61 18.09 -9.68
CA GLY A 468 -2.59 17.26 -9.02
C GLY A 468 -2.81 15.91 -9.71
N PRO A 469 -3.77 15.10 -9.24
CA PRO A 469 -3.98 13.74 -9.72
C PRO A 469 -4.94 13.62 -10.92
N ASN A 470 -5.48 14.70 -11.46
CA ASN A 470 -6.37 14.66 -12.64
C ASN A 470 -5.56 14.46 -13.92
N TYR A 471 -5.22 13.21 -14.23
CA TYR A 471 -4.48 12.82 -15.44
C TYR A 471 -5.28 12.96 -16.72
N THR A 472 -6.61 12.92 -16.61
CA THR A 472 -7.50 13.04 -17.78
C THR A 472 -7.66 14.47 -18.25
N HIS A 473 -7.30 15.47 -17.45
CA HIS A 473 -7.64 16.88 -17.66
C HIS A 473 -9.15 17.09 -17.92
N TYR A 474 -9.96 16.21 -17.31
CA TYR A 474 -11.41 16.35 -17.34
C TYR A 474 -11.84 17.60 -16.61
N LYS A 475 -12.81 18.31 -17.17
CA LYS A 475 -13.39 19.53 -16.60
C LYS A 475 -14.89 19.53 -16.78
N ASN A 476 -15.64 19.76 -15.69
CA ASN A 476 -17.08 19.93 -15.69
C ASN A 476 -17.47 20.86 -14.55
N GLU A 477 -18.09 22.01 -14.85
CA GLU A 477 -18.42 23.04 -13.85
C GLU A 477 -19.42 22.57 -12.79
N THR A 478 -20.36 21.68 -13.16
CA THR A 478 -21.32 21.10 -12.22
C THR A 478 -20.61 20.14 -11.25
N PHE A 479 -19.72 19.29 -11.78
CA PHE A 479 -18.88 18.41 -10.97
C PHE A 479 -18.02 19.21 -9.99
N ASP A 480 -17.31 20.23 -10.48
CA ASP A 480 -16.44 21.08 -9.67
C ASP A 480 -17.20 21.77 -8.52
N SER A 481 -18.39 22.28 -8.84
CA SER A 481 -19.27 22.90 -7.83
C SER A 481 -19.69 21.90 -6.75
N LEU A 482 -20.09 20.68 -7.13
CA LEU A 482 -20.47 19.62 -6.19
C LEU A 482 -19.28 19.18 -5.33
N TYR A 483 -18.07 19.10 -5.94
CA TYR A 483 -16.85 18.74 -5.23
C TYR A 483 -16.52 19.75 -4.12
N VAL A 484 -16.55 21.05 -4.43
CA VAL A 484 -16.32 22.12 -3.44
C VAL A 484 -17.38 22.12 -2.32
N VAL A 485 -18.65 21.84 -2.65
CA VAL A 485 -19.72 21.73 -1.64
C VAL A 485 -19.47 20.53 -0.72
N ALA A 486 -19.08 19.37 -1.28
CA ALA A 486 -18.82 18.16 -0.49
C ALA A 486 -17.70 18.36 0.54
N GLN A 487 -16.68 19.18 0.23
CA GLN A 487 -15.59 19.50 1.16
C GLN A 487 -16.04 20.27 2.43
N LYS A 488 -17.23 20.86 2.41
CA LYS A 488 -17.77 21.64 3.54
C LYS A 488 -18.71 20.85 4.44
N ILE A 489 -19.08 19.63 4.06
CA ILE A 489 -20.07 18.80 4.74
C ILE A 489 -19.36 17.77 5.61
N SER A 490 -19.55 17.86 6.94
CA SER A 490 -18.94 16.91 7.89
C SER A 490 -19.65 15.55 7.93
N ASN A 491 -20.98 15.52 7.72
CA ASN A 491 -21.77 14.30 7.75
C ASN A 491 -21.48 13.43 6.52
N ILE A 492 -21.11 12.17 6.75
CA ILE A 492 -20.73 11.24 5.66
C ILE A 492 -21.94 10.84 4.78
N ASP A 493 -23.14 10.73 5.37
CA ASP A 493 -24.34 10.35 4.62
C ASP A 493 -24.78 11.47 3.65
N ASP A 494 -24.67 12.73 4.07
CA ASP A 494 -24.94 13.88 3.21
C ASP A 494 -23.88 13.96 2.08
N ARG A 495 -22.61 13.72 2.37
CA ARG A 495 -21.55 13.65 1.34
C ARG A 495 -21.78 12.51 0.35
N LYS A 496 -22.27 11.35 0.80
CA LYS A 496 -22.56 10.21 -0.06
C LYS A 496 -23.47 10.58 -1.22
N HIS A 497 -24.49 11.40 -1.00
CA HIS A 497 -25.38 11.86 -2.08
C HIS A 497 -24.65 12.71 -3.12
N LEU A 498 -23.73 13.57 -2.68
CA LEU A 498 -22.91 14.38 -3.59
C LEU A 498 -21.93 13.50 -4.36
N TYR A 499 -21.30 12.55 -3.70
CA TYR A 499 -20.38 11.60 -4.32
C TYR A 499 -21.08 10.78 -5.41
N THR A 500 -22.29 10.28 -5.13
CA THR A 500 -23.11 9.56 -6.12
C THR A 500 -23.42 10.44 -7.33
N LYS A 501 -23.81 11.72 -7.12
CA LYS A 501 -24.05 12.64 -8.23
C LYS A 501 -22.80 12.90 -9.08
N MET A 502 -21.66 13.11 -8.43
CA MET A 502 -20.39 13.33 -9.12
C MET A 502 -19.95 12.10 -9.92
N ASP A 503 -20.06 10.90 -9.34
CA ASP A 503 -19.73 9.64 -10.02
C ASP A 503 -20.68 9.37 -11.20
N SER A 504 -21.96 9.74 -11.09
CA SER A 504 -22.92 9.70 -12.19
C SER A 504 -22.53 10.63 -13.37
N ILE A 505 -22.05 11.84 -13.07
CA ILE A 505 -21.56 12.78 -14.10
C ILE A 505 -20.35 12.19 -14.82
N VAL A 506 -19.37 11.69 -14.07
CA VAL A 506 -18.16 11.04 -14.64
C VAL A 506 -18.54 9.84 -15.50
N THR A 507 -19.48 9.00 -15.02
CA THR A 507 -19.96 7.84 -15.78
C THR A 507 -20.65 8.28 -17.07
N ALA A 508 -21.54 9.29 -17.02
CA ALA A 508 -22.26 9.76 -18.20
C ALA A 508 -21.34 10.37 -19.28
N GLU A 509 -20.31 11.12 -18.87
CA GLU A 509 -19.37 11.76 -19.80
C GLU A 509 -18.18 10.86 -20.20
N ALA A 510 -17.99 9.75 -19.47
CA ALA A 510 -17.00 8.72 -19.77
C ALA A 510 -15.55 9.21 -20.00
N PRO A 511 -14.97 10.09 -19.17
CA PRO A 511 -13.56 10.46 -19.29
C PRO A 511 -12.61 9.30 -18.95
N VAL A 512 -13.16 8.19 -18.44
CA VAL A 512 -12.46 6.96 -18.09
C VAL A 512 -13.26 5.73 -18.50
N VAL A 513 -12.55 4.60 -18.61
CA VAL A 513 -13.11 3.25 -18.74
C VAL A 513 -12.72 2.47 -17.50
N PRO A 514 -13.56 2.40 -16.47
CA PRO A 514 -13.31 1.51 -15.33
C PRO A 514 -13.26 0.05 -15.79
N LEU A 515 -12.22 -0.69 -15.39
CA LEU A 515 -11.98 -2.08 -15.80
C LEU A 515 -12.47 -3.05 -14.72
N PHE A 516 -11.88 -2.94 -13.55
CA PHE A 516 -12.28 -3.72 -12.38
C PHE A 516 -11.82 -3.00 -11.09
N TYR A 517 -12.51 -3.30 -10.00
CA TYR A 517 -12.04 -2.98 -8.66
C TYR A 517 -11.21 -4.17 -8.17
N ASP A 518 -10.00 -3.90 -7.71
CA ASP A 518 -9.05 -4.95 -7.37
C ASP A 518 -9.40 -5.63 -6.04
N MET A 519 -8.73 -6.75 -5.77
CA MET A 519 -8.83 -7.50 -4.52
C MET A 519 -7.46 -7.53 -3.85
N ALA A 520 -7.40 -7.19 -2.57
CA ALA A 520 -6.25 -7.56 -1.77
C ALA A 520 -6.27 -9.07 -1.55
N VAL A 521 -5.20 -9.74 -1.95
CA VAL A 521 -5.06 -11.19 -1.89
C VAL A 521 -3.84 -11.53 -1.05
N ARG A 522 -3.99 -12.40 -0.06
CA ARG A 522 -2.92 -12.86 0.82
C ARG A 522 -2.90 -14.36 0.92
N PHE A 523 -1.74 -14.94 0.67
CA PHE A 523 -1.44 -16.35 0.93
C PHE A 523 -0.59 -16.39 2.20
N VAL A 524 -1.11 -17.02 3.24
CA VAL A 524 -0.52 -17.02 4.57
C VAL A 524 -0.30 -18.47 5.01
N SER A 525 0.89 -18.78 5.53
CA SER A 525 1.15 -20.08 6.14
C SER A 525 0.13 -20.36 7.26
N LYS A 526 -0.44 -21.56 7.32
CA LYS A 526 -1.35 -21.96 8.42
C LYS A 526 -0.70 -21.93 9.80
N LYS A 527 0.62 -21.88 9.89
CA LYS A 527 1.36 -21.64 11.12
C LYS A 527 1.19 -20.23 11.67
N VAL A 528 0.66 -19.30 10.88
CA VAL A 528 0.45 -17.87 11.22
C VAL A 528 -1.02 -17.62 11.52
N SER A 529 -1.30 -17.03 12.65
CA SER A 529 -2.63 -16.58 13.06
C SER A 529 -2.61 -15.10 13.44
N GLY A 530 -3.80 -14.46 13.47
CA GLY A 530 -3.94 -13.05 13.84
C GLY A 530 -3.45 -12.05 12.78
N LEU A 531 -3.11 -12.50 11.57
CA LEU A 531 -2.84 -11.60 10.44
C LEU A 531 -4.17 -11.22 9.78
N GLY A 532 -4.62 -9.99 10.02
CA GLY A 532 -5.79 -9.40 9.37
C GLY A 532 -5.54 -9.03 7.90
N ILE A 533 -6.59 -8.63 7.23
CA ILE A 533 -6.54 -8.03 5.88
C ILE A 533 -7.51 -6.85 5.86
N ASN A 534 -7.12 -5.75 5.23
CA ASN A 534 -7.96 -4.55 5.15
C ASN A 534 -7.98 -4.00 3.71
N PRO A 535 -8.98 -3.16 3.38
CA PRO A 535 -9.14 -2.64 2.02
C PRO A 535 -8.02 -1.70 1.52
N GLN A 536 -7.12 -1.22 2.38
CA GLN A 536 -5.89 -0.51 1.97
C GLN A 536 -4.67 -1.44 1.91
N ASN A 537 -4.85 -2.73 2.17
CA ASN A 537 -3.80 -3.75 2.20
C ASN A 537 -2.64 -3.43 3.17
N PHE A 538 -2.89 -2.67 4.25
CA PHE A 538 -1.86 -2.44 5.27
C PHE A 538 -1.43 -3.73 5.94
N LEU A 539 -0.13 -3.92 6.07
CA LEU A 539 0.45 -5.03 6.82
C LEU A 539 0.57 -4.65 8.30
N VAL A 540 -0.25 -5.26 9.17
CA VAL A 540 -0.26 -5.01 10.62
C VAL A 540 0.18 -6.28 11.34
N LEU A 541 1.38 -6.27 11.92
CA LEU A 541 2.01 -7.46 12.50
C LEU A 541 1.95 -7.55 14.03
N LYS A 542 1.49 -6.50 14.71
CA LYS A 542 1.48 -6.46 16.19
C LYS A 542 0.65 -7.54 16.87
N LYS A 543 -0.41 -8.04 16.20
CA LYS A 543 -1.30 -9.10 16.70
C LYS A 543 -1.00 -10.48 16.14
N VAL A 544 0.00 -10.59 15.27
CA VAL A 544 0.35 -11.85 14.61
C VAL A 544 1.04 -12.79 15.61
N LYS A 545 0.58 -14.04 15.61
CA LYS A 545 1.19 -15.19 16.31
C LYS A 545 1.66 -16.20 15.27
N LYS A 546 2.69 -16.95 15.62
CA LYS A 546 3.22 -18.03 14.79
C LYS A 546 3.42 -19.28 15.65
N GLU A 547 2.90 -20.39 15.19
CA GLU A 547 3.02 -21.71 15.81
C GLU A 547 4.20 -22.48 15.23
N HIS A 548 4.61 -23.54 15.95
CA HIS A 548 5.72 -24.42 15.53
C HIS A 548 5.48 -25.18 14.23
#